data_62011d81b3531a4cffda6ca09150786a
#
_entry.id   62011d81b3531a4cffda6ca09150786a
#
_cell.length_a   1.000
_cell.length_b   1.000
_cell.length_c   1.000
_cell.angle_alpha   90.00
_cell.angle_beta   90.00
_cell.angle_gamma   90.00
#
_symmetry.space_group_name_H-M   'P 1'
#
loop_
_entity.id
_entity.type
_entity.pdbx_description
1 polymer ?
#
loop_
_entity_poly.entity_id
_entity_poly.type
_entity_poly.pdbx_seq_one_letter_code
_entity_poly.pdbx_strand_id
1 'polypeptide(L)'
;SIKLSALHPRYEVAQRERVLTELFANVLELATRARALDVGISIDAEEADRLELSLELYEKLLRAPALQGWGEIGLVVQAYSKRCLPVLVWLTLLGKELGAKMPLRLVKGAYWDSEIKQSQQWGLDSYPVFTRKEGTDTSYLACARYLLSEHTRGVIYPQFASHNAHTVTCILALAAAAKTPREFEFQRLHGMGDALYDTVIEQHRQTVRIYAPVGAHKDLLPY
;
A
#
# COMPACT_ATOMS: atom_id res chain seq x y z
N SER A 1 6.45 -5.99 -6.14
CA SER A 1 5.14 -5.30 -6.32
C SER A 1 4.56 -5.60 -7.68
N ILE A 2 3.25 -5.68 -7.73
CA ILE A 2 2.48 -5.91 -8.97
C ILE A 2 1.36 -4.88 -9.09
N LYS A 3 1.04 -4.47 -10.32
CA LYS A 3 -0.18 -3.69 -10.63
C LYS A 3 -1.23 -4.61 -11.21
N LEU A 4 -2.45 -4.53 -10.70
CA LEU A 4 -3.57 -5.36 -11.18
C LEU A 4 -3.91 -5.05 -12.64
N SER A 5 -3.79 -3.79 -13.05
CA SER A 5 -3.97 -3.36 -14.45
C SER A 5 -2.96 -3.98 -15.43
N ALA A 6 -1.78 -4.37 -14.96
CA ALA A 6 -0.78 -5.06 -15.78
C ALA A 6 -1.11 -6.55 -15.99
N LEU A 7 -1.97 -7.12 -15.16
CA LEU A 7 -2.32 -8.55 -15.18
C LEU A 7 -3.65 -8.85 -15.87
N HIS A 8 -4.44 -7.81 -16.17
CA HIS A 8 -5.72 -7.97 -16.86
C HIS A 8 -6.14 -6.69 -17.61
N PRO A 9 -6.45 -6.78 -18.92
CA PRO A 9 -6.71 -5.60 -19.76
C PRO A 9 -8.03 -4.89 -19.43
N ARG A 10 -8.94 -5.55 -18.71
CA ARG A 10 -10.26 -5.03 -18.34
C ARG A 10 -10.41 -4.94 -16.82
N TYR A 11 -9.38 -4.43 -16.14
CA TYR A 11 -9.44 -4.15 -14.71
C TYR A 11 -10.22 -2.86 -14.45
N GLU A 12 -11.53 -2.99 -14.41
CA GLU A 12 -12.50 -1.90 -14.24
C GLU A 12 -13.78 -2.40 -13.56
N VAL A 13 -14.48 -1.52 -12.84
CA VAL A 13 -15.70 -1.87 -12.07
C VAL A 13 -16.80 -2.44 -12.96
N ALA A 14 -16.95 -1.94 -14.18
CA ALA A 14 -17.93 -2.45 -15.16
C ALA A 14 -17.69 -3.93 -15.55
N GLN A 15 -16.50 -4.47 -15.27
CA GLN A 15 -16.12 -5.86 -15.55
C GLN A 15 -15.86 -6.64 -14.25
N ARG A 16 -16.51 -6.25 -13.14
CA ARG A 16 -16.29 -6.81 -11.79
C ARG A 16 -16.28 -8.33 -11.77
N GLU A 17 -17.22 -8.98 -12.42
CA GLU A 17 -17.31 -10.45 -12.45
C GLU A 17 -16.06 -11.07 -13.10
N ARG A 18 -15.59 -10.53 -14.22
CA ARG A 18 -14.37 -10.99 -14.87
C ARG A 18 -13.13 -10.72 -14.03
N VAL A 19 -13.09 -9.60 -13.35
CA VAL A 19 -11.98 -9.28 -12.41
C VAL A 19 -11.93 -10.31 -11.29
N LEU A 20 -13.06 -10.61 -10.68
CA LEU A 20 -13.13 -11.54 -9.54
C LEU A 20 -13.01 -13.03 -9.95
N THR A 21 -12.95 -13.32 -11.25
CA THR A 21 -12.69 -14.67 -11.78
C THR A 21 -11.35 -14.74 -12.51
N GLU A 22 -11.21 -14.04 -13.63
CA GLU A 22 -10.03 -14.12 -14.50
C GLU A 22 -8.79 -13.49 -13.85
N LEU A 23 -8.88 -12.20 -13.43
CA LEU A 23 -7.76 -11.53 -12.77
C LEU A 23 -7.42 -12.19 -11.43
N PHE A 24 -8.44 -12.58 -10.65
CA PHE A 24 -8.21 -13.33 -9.41
C PHE A 24 -7.41 -14.60 -9.65
N ALA A 25 -7.72 -15.39 -10.69
CA ALA A 25 -6.98 -16.60 -11.01
C ALA A 25 -5.50 -16.31 -11.35
N ASN A 26 -5.25 -15.25 -12.14
CA ASN A 26 -3.89 -14.84 -12.50
C ASN A 26 -3.08 -14.41 -11.26
N VAL A 27 -3.69 -13.61 -10.38
CA VAL A 27 -3.01 -13.15 -9.16
C VAL A 27 -2.79 -14.30 -8.18
N LEU A 28 -3.76 -15.20 -8.04
CA LEU A 28 -3.65 -16.38 -7.17
C LEU A 28 -2.53 -17.32 -7.63
N GLU A 29 -2.41 -17.57 -8.94
CA GLU A 29 -1.31 -18.37 -9.49
C GLU A 29 0.04 -17.72 -9.17
N LEU A 30 0.17 -16.42 -9.44
CA LEU A 30 1.40 -15.69 -9.16
C LEU A 30 1.75 -15.72 -7.67
N ALA A 31 0.78 -15.47 -6.79
CA ALA A 31 0.97 -15.48 -5.34
C ALA A 31 1.33 -16.89 -4.81
N THR A 32 0.75 -17.93 -5.39
CA THR A 32 1.07 -19.32 -5.04
C THR A 32 2.52 -19.68 -5.41
N ARG A 33 2.97 -19.24 -6.59
CA ARG A 33 4.37 -19.39 -7.01
C ARG A 33 5.33 -18.61 -6.12
N ALA A 34 4.98 -17.36 -5.79
CA ALA A 34 5.79 -16.54 -4.91
C ALA A 34 5.93 -17.16 -3.52
N ARG A 35 4.83 -17.68 -2.96
CA ARG A 35 4.84 -18.43 -1.70
C ARG A 35 5.78 -19.63 -1.75
N ALA A 36 5.76 -20.41 -2.84
CA ALA A 36 6.63 -21.56 -3.01
C ALA A 36 8.12 -21.20 -3.10
N LEU A 37 8.43 -19.97 -3.50
CA LEU A 37 9.79 -19.41 -3.61
C LEU A 37 10.19 -18.56 -2.41
N ASP A 38 9.33 -18.42 -1.41
CA ASP A 38 9.51 -17.54 -0.24
C ASP A 38 9.76 -16.07 -0.62
N VAL A 39 9.01 -15.58 -1.60
CA VAL A 39 9.09 -14.19 -2.11
C VAL A 39 7.78 -13.47 -1.85
N GLY A 40 7.78 -12.47 -0.96
CA GLY A 40 6.60 -11.65 -0.69
C GLY A 40 6.11 -10.88 -1.92
N ILE A 41 4.79 -10.70 -2.04
CA ILE A 41 4.15 -9.89 -3.09
C ILE A 41 3.39 -8.75 -2.44
N SER A 42 3.46 -7.55 -3.03
CA SER A 42 2.63 -6.41 -2.68
C SER A 42 1.81 -5.96 -3.88
N ILE A 43 0.50 -5.77 -3.68
CA ILE A 43 -0.41 -5.24 -4.70
C ILE A 43 -0.38 -3.72 -4.61
N ASP A 44 0.06 -3.07 -5.69
CA ASP A 44 0.11 -1.62 -5.77
C ASP A 44 -1.31 -1.01 -5.87
N ALA A 45 -1.50 0.14 -5.23
CA ALA A 45 -2.72 0.91 -5.37
C ALA A 45 -2.73 1.64 -6.71
N GLU A 46 -3.92 1.74 -7.30
CA GLU A 46 -4.16 2.44 -8.55
C GLU A 46 -5.24 3.54 -8.35
N GLU A 47 -5.99 3.90 -9.38
CA GLU A 47 -6.97 4.99 -9.31
C GLU A 47 -8.09 4.72 -8.29
N ALA A 48 -8.72 5.79 -7.79
CA ALA A 48 -9.70 5.73 -6.70
C ALA A 48 -10.99 4.98 -7.06
N ASP A 49 -11.37 4.95 -8.33
CA ASP A 49 -12.54 4.19 -8.81
C ASP A 49 -12.32 2.67 -8.75
N ARG A 50 -11.07 2.21 -8.76
CA ARG A 50 -10.69 0.80 -8.64
C ARG A 50 -10.49 0.32 -7.20
N LEU A 51 -10.54 1.24 -6.21
CA LEU A 51 -10.21 0.91 -4.82
C LEU A 51 -11.07 -0.23 -4.27
N GLU A 52 -12.38 -0.13 -4.37
CA GLU A 52 -13.29 -1.16 -3.83
C GLU A 52 -13.08 -2.52 -4.49
N LEU A 53 -12.92 -2.52 -5.81
CA LEU A 53 -12.64 -3.74 -6.56
C LEU A 53 -11.30 -4.38 -6.18
N SER A 54 -10.27 -3.57 -5.91
CA SER A 54 -8.98 -4.06 -5.44
C SER A 54 -9.07 -4.66 -4.03
N LEU A 55 -9.84 -4.03 -3.14
CA LEU A 55 -10.07 -4.53 -1.78
C LEU A 55 -10.82 -5.86 -1.78
N GLU A 56 -11.84 -5.97 -2.63
CA GLU A 56 -12.61 -7.20 -2.78
C GLU A 56 -11.76 -8.36 -3.33
N LEU A 57 -10.94 -8.09 -4.33
CA LEU A 57 -9.99 -9.07 -4.86
C LEU A 57 -8.96 -9.46 -3.79
N TYR A 58 -8.45 -8.49 -3.03
CA TYR A 58 -7.48 -8.73 -1.95
C TYR A 58 -8.08 -9.59 -0.84
N GLU A 59 -9.30 -9.29 -0.39
CA GLU A 59 -10.02 -10.14 0.58
C GLU A 59 -10.17 -11.58 0.05
N LYS A 60 -10.55 -11.72 -1.22
CA LYS A 60 -10.69 -13.05 -1.84
C LYS A 60 -9.35 -13.81 -1.87
N LEU A 61 -8.22 -13.12 -2.08
CA LEU A 61 -6.89 -13.74 -1.99
C LEU A 61 -6.56 -14.17 -0.56
N LEU A 62 -6.82 -13.33 0.44
CA LEU A 62 -6.58 -13.69 1.85
C LEU A 62 -7.42 -14.89 2.31
N ARG A 63 -8.62 -15.08 1.75
CA ARG A 63 -9.51 -16.22 2.02
C ARG A 63 -9.15 -17.46 1.21
N ALA A 64 -8.26 -17.36 0.21
CA ALA A 64 -7.91 -18.49 -0.64
C ALA A 64 -7.10 -19.56 0.14
N PRO A 65 -7.53 -20.85 0.13
CA PRO A 65 -6.83 -21.91 0.88
C PRO A 65 -5.34 -22.02 0.54
N ALA A 66 -4.97 -21.78 -0.72
CA ALA A 66 -3.59 -21.80 -1.18
C ALA A 66 -2.69 -20.76 -0.53
N LEU A 67 -3.25 -19.68 0.05
CA LEU A 67 -2.51 -18.58 0.66
C LEU A 67 -2.70 -18.48 2.18
N GLN A 68 -3.52 -19.35 2.78
CA GLN A 68 -3.75 -19.36 4.22
C GLN A 68 -2.45 -19.51 5.00
N GLY A 69 -2.28 -18.67 6.04
CA GLY A 69 -1.09 -18.66 6.89
C GLY A 69 0.16 -18.06 6.24
N TRP A 70 0.08 -17.59 4.98
CA TRP A 70 1.16 -16.88 4.33
C TRP A 70 1.05 -15.38 4.58
N GLY A 71 1.88 -14.86 5.47
CA GLY A 71 1.84 -13.46 5.90
C GLY A 71 2.56 -12.47 4.97
N GLU A 72 2.86 -12.82 3.72
CA GLU A 72 3.70 -12.03 2.81
C GLU A 72 2.95 -11.51 1.57
N ILE A 73 1.60 -11.60 1.56
CA ILE A 73 0.80 -10.90 0.57
C ILE A 73 0.39 -9.54 1.13
N GLY A 74 0.95 -8.48 0.55
CA GLY A 74 0.77 -7.11 1.00
C GLY A 74 -0.13 -6.28 0.09
N LEU A 75 -0.56 -5.13 0.60
CA LEU A 75 -1.37 -4.14 -0.11
C LEU A 75 -0.77 -2.74 0.07
N VAL A 76 -0.94 -1.89 -0.94
CA VAL A 76 -0.61 -0.47 -0.87
C VAL A 76 -1.87 0.35 -0.63
N VAL A 77 -1.78 1.33 0.27
CA VAL A 77 -2.87 2.27 0.57
C VAL A 77 -2.36 3.70 0.44
N GLN A 78 -3.18 4.56 -0.18
CA GLN A 78 -2.80 5.93 -0.55
C GLN A 78 -3.43 6.95 0.40
N ALA A 79 -2.61 7.71 1.12
CA ALA A 79 -3.04 8.66 2.14
C ALA A 79 -3.75 9.91 1.56
N TYR A 80 -3.56 10.22 0.27
CA TYR A 80 -4.31 11.31 -0.36
C TYR A 80 -5.81 11.00 -0.51
N SER A 81 -6.18 9.71 -0.47
CA SER A 81 -7.58 9.28 -0.49
C SER A 81 -8.28 9.64 0.83
N LYS A 82 -9.46 10.26 0.74
CA LYS A 82 -10.31 10.52 1.90
C LYS A 82 -10.78 9.25 2.60
N ARG A 83 -10.69 8.10 1.92
CA ARG A 83 -11.04 6.78 2.44
C ARG A 83 -9.86 6.02 3.06
N CYS A 84 -8.64 6.60 3.09
CA CYS A 84 -7.44 5.89 3.54
C CYS A 84 -7.60 5.30 4.95
N LEU A 85 -7.92 6.12 5.94
CA LEU A 85 -8.05 5.63 7.33
C LEU A 85 -9.17 4.59 7.50
N PRO A 86 -10.40 4.78 6.97
CA PRO A 86 -11.42 3.73 6.95
C PRO A 86 -10.96 2.41 6.35
N VAL A 87 -10.20 2.45 5.24
CA VAL A 87 -9.62 1.24 4.61
C VAL A 87 -8.65 0.54 5.55
N LEU A 88 -7.78 1.28 6.25
CA LEU A 88 -6.86 0.70 7.24
C LEU A 88 -7.60 0.02 8.39
N VAL A 89 -8.69 0.63 8.87
CA VAL A 89 -9.55 0.04 9.92
C VAL A 89 -10.19 -1.24 9.41
N TRP A 90 -10.75 -1.22 8.21
CA TRP A 90 -11.36 -2.41 7.59
C TRP A 90 -10.34 -3.54 7.42
N LEU A 91 -9.15 -3.26 6.87
CA LEU A 91 -8.08 -4.25 6.74
C LEU A 91 -7.66 -4.85 8.07
N THR A 92 -7.61 -4.03 9.12
CA THR A 92 -7.29 -4.50 10.48
C THR A 92 -8.34 -5.47 11.00
N LEU A 93 -9.63 -5.18 10.78
CA LEU A 93 -10.73 -6.04 11.20
C LEU A 93 -10.74 -7.34 10.39
N LEU A 94 -10.57 -7.26 9.08
CA LEU A 94 -10.45 -8.42 8.20
C LEU A 94 -9.28 -9.33 8.61
N GLY A 95 -8.11 -8.75 8.88
CA GLY A 95 -6.96 -9.54 9.32
C GLY A 95 -7.18 -10.22 10.67
N LYS A 96 -7.89 -9.56 11.60
CA LYS A 96 -8.27 -10.19 12.88
C LYS A 96 -9.26 -11.33 12.68
N GLU A 97 -10.26 -11.14 11.83
CA GLU A 97 -11.24 -12.16 11.49
C GLU A 97 -10.58 -13.42 10.90
N LEU A 98 -9.64 -13.21 9.98
CA LEU A 98 -8.98 -14.30 9.27
C LEU A 98 -7.75 -14.88 10.01
N GLY A 99 -7.31 -14.28 11.11
CA GLY A 99 -6.02 -14.60 11.72
C GLY A 99 -4.83 -14.34 10.77
N ALA A 100 -5.01 -13.42 9.82
CA ALA A 100 -4.01 -13.12 8.79
C ALA A 100 -3.09 -11.98 9.23
N LYS A 101 -1.80 -12.13 8.94
CA LYS A 101 -0.81 -11.06 9.02
C LYS A 101 -0.56 -10.53 7.61
N MET A 102 -0.47 -9.20 7.44
CA MET A 102 -0.29 -8.59 6.13
C MET A 102 0.70 -7.43 6.16
N PRO A 103 1.67 -7.38 5.24
CA PRO A 103 2.46 -6.19 4.98
C PRO A 103 1.57 -5.10 4.37
N LEU A 104 1.68 -3.87 4.84
CA LEU A 104 0.89 -2.77 4.33
C LEU A 104 1.77 -1.56 4.07
N ARG A 105 1.88 -1.18 2.79
CA ARG A 105 2.62 0.01 2.35
C ARG A 105 1.72 1.23 2.35
N LEU A 106 2.04 2.20 3.20
CA LEU A 106 1.42 3.51 3.17
C LEU A 106 2.22 4.45 2.28
N VAL A 107 1.59 4.98 1.25
CA VAL A 107 2.13 5.99 0.33
C VAL A 107 1.29 7.27 0.39
N LYS A 108 1.79 8.40 -0.13
CA LYS A 108 0.97 9.62 -0.23
C LYS A 108 -0.09 9.49 -1.32
N GLY A 109 0.29 9.07 -2.51
CA GLY A 109 -0.57 8.84 -3.67
C GLY A 109 0.12 9.28 -4.96
N ALA A 110 -0.18 8.60 -6.06
CA ALA A 110 0.52 8.77 -7.33
C ALA A 110 -0.35 9.32 -8.48
N TYR A 111 -1.66 9.41 -8.30
CA TYR A 111 -2.61 9.70 -9.39
C TYR A 111 -3.38 11.01 -9.19
N TRP A 112 -2.84 11.96 -8.40
CA TRP A 112 -3.57 13.16 -7.99
C TRP A 112 -4.14 13.96 -9.17
N ASP A 113 -3.34 14.21 -10.21
CA ASP A 113 -3.77 14.98 -11.38
C ASP A 113 -4.92 14.28 -12.13
N SER A 114 -4.81 12.96 -12.29
CA SER A 114 -5.85 12.15 -12.94
C SER A 114 -7.14 12.14 -12.13
N GLU A 115 -7.05 12.00 -10.81
CA GLU A 115 -8.21 12.01 -9.91
C GLU A 115 -8.97 13.34 -9.94
N ILE A 116 -8.24 14.46 -9.93
CA ILE A 116 -8.84 15.79 -10.03
C ILE A 116 -9.51 15.98 -11.39
N LYS A 117 -8.78 15.67 -12.48
CA LYS A 117 -9.29 15.83 -13.84
C LYS A 117 -10.53 14.97 -14.09
N GLN A 118 -10.49 13.71 -13.70
CA GLN A 118 -11.57 12.76 -13.89
C GLN A 118 -12.83 13.17 -13.10
N SER A 119 -12.66 13.60 -11.85
CA SER A 119 -13.76 14.10 -11.03
C SER A 119 -14.45 15.30 -11.68
N GLN A 120 -13.67 16.22 -12.27
CA GLN A 120 -14.20 17.38 -12.98
C GLN A 120 -14.93 16.97 -14.27
N GLN A 121 -14.35 16.05 -15.04
CA GLN A 121 -14.95 15.54 -16.28
C GLN A 121 -16.28 14.83 -16.03
N TRP A 122 -16.40 14.13 -14.92
CA TRP A 122 -17.61 13.42 -14.52
C TRP A 122 -18.63 14.29 -13.79
N GLY A 123 -18.30 15.55 -13.49
CA GLY A 123 -19.17 16.47 -12.77
C GLY A 123 -19.49 15.99 -11.37
N LEU A 124 -18.52 15.39 -10.68
CA LEU A 124 -18.71 14.92 -9.31
C LEU A 124 -18.77 16.08 -8.34
N ASP A 125 -19.65 16.02 -7.35
CA ASP A 125 -19.81 17.05 -6.31
C ASP A 125 -18.57 17.20 -5.42
N SER A 126 -17.71 16.22 -5.38
CA SER A 126 -16.53 16.18 -4.51
C SER A 126 -15.41 15.35 -5.13
N TYR A 127 -14.19 15.61 -4.70
CA TYR A 127 -13.02 14.83 -5.09
C TYR A 127 -12.82 13.64 -4.14
N PRO A 128 -12.41 12.45 -4.62
CA PRO A 128 -12.10 11.30 -3.79
C PRO A 128 -10.78 11.48 -3.00
N VAL A 129 -9.99 12.47 -3.39
CA VAL A 129 -8.68 12.80 -2.81
C VAL A 129 -8.67 14.17 -2.15
N PHE A 130 -7.72 14.42 -1.27
CA PHE A 130 -7.47 15.76 -0.74
C PHE A 130 -6.93 16.67 -1.83
N THR A 131 -7.47 17.87 -1.92
CA THR A 131 -7.12 18.85 -2.96
C THR A 131 -5.89 19.68 -2.60
N ARG A 132 -5.45 19.63 -1.35
CA ARG A 132 -4.26 20.33 -0.86
C ARG A 132 -3.25 19.34 -0.29
N LYS A 133 -1.97 19.62 -0.52
CA LYS A 133 -0.86 18.78 -0.04
C LYS A 133 -0.89 18.59 1.48
N GLU A 134 -1.21 19.62 2.22
CA GLU A 134 -1.28 19.61 3.69
C GLU A 134 -2.34 18.62 4.18
N GLY A 135 -3.46 18.47 3.48
CA GLY A 135 -4.49 17.46 3.77
C GLY A 135 -3.94 16.05 3.63
N THR A 136 -3.18 15.79 2.56
CA THR A 136 -2.51 14.51 2.35
C THR A 136 -1.45 14.25 3.42
N ASP A 137 -0.62 15.24 3.75
CA ASP A 137 0.43 15.09 4.76
C ASP A 137 -0.17 14.80 6.14
N THR A 138 -1.24 15.49 6.52
CA THR A 138 -1.97 15.24 7.77
C THR A 138 -2.61 13.86 7.79
N SER A 139 -3.27 13.45 6.71
CA SER A 139 -3.84 12.11 6.55
C SER A 139 -2.78 11.03 6.66
N TYR A 140 -1.62 11.22 6.03
CA TYR A 140 -0.51 10.28 6.10
C TYR A 140 -0.04 10.06 7.55
N LEU A 141 0.14 11.14 8.31
CA LEU A 141 0.57 11.04 9.71
C LEU A 141 -0.51 10.44 10.62
N ALA A 142 -1.78 10.75 10.39
CA ALA A 142 -2.90 10.11 11.09
C ALA A 142 -2.95 8.60 10.83
N CYS A 143 -2.79 8.19 9.57
CA CYS A 143 -2.71 6.79 9.16
C CYS A 143 -1.47 6.10 9.74
N ALA A 144 -0.30 6.75 9.73
CA ALA A 144 0.92 6.22 10.33
C ALA A 144 0.75 5.99 11.84
N ARG A 145 0.14 6.95 12.55
CA ARG A 145 -0.19 6.80 13.99
C ARG A 145 -1.10 5.61 14.24
N TYR A 146 -2.12 5.41 13.40
CA TYR A 146 -3.00 4.25 13.49
C TYR A 146 -2.24 2.94 13.25
N LEU A 147 -1.39 2.88 12.23
CA LEU A 147 -0.59 1.70 11.89
C LEU A 147 0.44 1.34 12.98
N LEU A 148 0.94 2.33 13.72
CA LEU A 148 1.86 2.11 14.85
C LEU A 148 1.14 1.80 16.17
N SER A 149 -0.19 1.86 16.21
CA SER A 149 -0.99 1.61 17.43
C SER A 149 -1.14 0.13 17.73
N GLU A 150 -1.59 -0.17 18.95
CA GLU A 150 -1.91 -1.53 19.40
C GLU A 150 -3.06 -2.18 18.59
N HIS A 151 -3.92 -1.37 17.95
CA HIS A 151 -5.05 -1.89 17.17
C HIS A 151 -4.62 -2.80 16.02
N THR A 152 -3.47 -2.52 15.41
CA THR A 152 -2.93 -3.22 14.24
C THR A 152 -1.86 -4.26 14.58
N ARG A 153 -1.49 -4.36 15.88
CA ARG A 153 -0.44 -5.28 16.33
C ARG A 153 -0.80 -6.74 16.01
N GLY A 154 0.17 -7.47 15.45
CA GLY A 154 0.00 -8.87 15.07
C GLY A 154 -0.78 -9.09 13.76
N VAL A 155 -1.40 -8.04 13.22
CA VAL A 155 -2.20 -8.10 11.98
C VAL A 155 -1.52 -7.39 10.82
N ILE A 156 -1.06 -6.15 11.04
CA ILE A 156 -0.42 -5.36 9.98
C ILE A 156 1.07 -5.17 10.30
N TYR A 157 1.92 -5.44 9.31
CA TYR A 157 3.30 -5.01 9.30
C TYR A 157 3.41 -3.70 8.52
N PRO A 158 3.62 -2.55 9.20
CA PRO A 158 3.64 -1.25 8.55
C PRO A 158 4.89 -1.04 7.69
N GLN A 159 4.68 -0.53 6.47
CA GLN A 159 5.72 -0.15 5.52
C GLN A 159 5.49 1.31 5.11
N PHE A 160 6.36 2.23 5.54
CA PHE A 160 6.18 3.66 5.31
C PHE A 160 7.01 4.13 4.12
N ALA A 161 6.36 4.47 3.01
CA ALA A 161 7.02 4.95 1.81
C ALA A 161 6.91 6.48 1.70
N SER A 162 8.05 7.17 1.80
CA SER A 162 8.11 8.64 1.69
C SER A 162 9.56 9.08 1.46
N HIS A 163 9.76 10.21 0.76
CA HIS A 163 11.08 10.88 0.65
C HIS A 163 11.06 12.26 1.36
N ASN A 164 10.02 12.53 2.14
CA ASN A 164 9.87 13.78 2.88
C ASN A 164 10.46 13.62 4.28
N ALA A 165 11.54 14.34 4.58
CA ALA A 165 12.26 14.25 5.85
C ALA A 165 11.36 14.52 7.07
N HIS A 166 10.47 15.53 6.99
CA HIS A 166 9.51 15.83 8.05
C HIS A 166 8.59 14.64 8.33
N THR A 167 8.04 14.01 7.29
CA THR A 167 7.19 12.82 7.42
C THR A 167 7.95 11.66 8.09
N VAL A 168 9.19 11.39 7.64
CA VAL A 168 10.04 10.33 8.20
C VAL A 168 10.33 10.60 9.68
N THR A 169 10.75 11.82 10.02
CA THR A 169 11.04 12.22 11.41
C THR A 169 9.79 12.10 12.31
N CYS A 170 8.61 12.51 11.83
CA CYS A 170 7.38 12.34 12.58
C CYS A 170 7.04 10.86 12.85
N ILE A 171 7.27 9.96 11.88
CA ILE A 171 7.05 8.52 12.07
C ILE A 171 8.01 7.97 13.12
N LEU A 172 9.29 8.33 13.05
CA LEU A 172 10.29 7.93 14.06
C LEU A 172 9.88 8.41 15.46
N ALA A 173 9.42 9.66 15.58
CA ALA A 173 8.94 10.21 16.84
C ALA A 173 7.69 9.47 17.36
N LEU A 174 6.73 9.15 16.49
CA LEU A 174 5.54 8.38 16.84
C LEU A 174 5.91 6.96 17.30
N ALA A 175 6.86 6.32 16.62
CA ALA A 175 7.33 4.98 17.00
C ALA A 175 8.08 5.00 18.34
N ALA A 176 8.92 6.02 18.59
CA ALA A 176 9.62 6.19 19.85
C ALA A 176 8.69 6.49 21.03
N ALA A 177 7.57 7.17 20.79
CA ALA A 177 6.55 7.48 21.80
C ALA A 177 5.59 6.32 22.09
N ALA A 178 5.64 5.23 21.33
CA ALA A 178 4.81 4.06 21.53
C ALA A 178 5.19 3.36 22.86
N LYS A 179 4.18 2.95 23.63
CA LYS A 179 4.40 2.25 24.92
C LYS A 179 5.16 0.93 24.75
N THR A 180 4.96 0.26 23.66
CA THR A 180 5.63 -0.99 23.27
C THR A 180 6.29 -0.84 21.91
N PRO A 181 7.55 -1.29 21.74
CA PRO A 181 8.23 -1.24 20.44
C PRO A 181 7.38 -1.87 19.33
N ARG A 182 7.43 -1.27 18.15
CA ARG A 182 6.68 -1.70 16.98
C ARG A 182 7.64 -2.00 15.86
N GLU A 183 7.53 -3.19 15.27
CA GLU A 183 8.25 -3.51 14.04
C GLU A 183 7.58 -2.81 12.86
N PHE A 184 8.37 -2.16 12.04
CA PHE A 184 7.98 -1.53 10.78
C PHE A 184 9.21 -1.32 9.90
N GLU A 185 9.01 -0.96 8.64
CA GLU A 185 10.10 -0.57 7.76
C GLU A 185 9.77 0.74 7.04
N PHE A 186 10.81 1.44 6.61
CA PHE A 186 10.69 2.48 5.60
C PHE A 186 10.92 1.90 4.21
N GLN A 187 10.32 2.56 3.21
CA GLN A 187 10.55 2.24 1.82
C GLN A 187 10.91 3.50 1.04
N ARG A 188 11.91 3.41 0.18
CA ARG A 188 12.32 4.49 -0.73
C ARG A 188 12.49 3.99 -2.15
N LEU A 189 12.38 4.89 -3.12
CA LEU A 189 12.74 4.59 -4.50
C LEU A 189 14.25 4.54 -4.67
N HIS A 190 14.73 3.66 -5.52
CA HIS A 190 16.13 3.63 -5.92
C HIS A 190 16.55 4.99 -6.51
N GLY A 191 17.70 5.49 -6.11
CA GLY A 191 18.22 6.78 -6.55
C GLY A 191 17.59 8.01 -5.91
N MET A 192 16.69 7.84 -4.90
CA MET A 192 16.07 8.95 -4.19
C MET A 192 16.28 8.86 -2.67
N GLY A 193 16.57 10.01 -2.05
CA GLY A 193 16.61 10.15 -0.59
C GLY A 193 17.78 9.44 0.10
N ASP A 194 18.89 9.19 -0.57
CA ASP A 194 20.04 8.46 -0.01
C ASP A 194 20.47 9.05 1.32
N ALA A 195 20.84 10.34 1.37
CA ALA A 195 21.33 11.00 2.58
C ALA A 195 20.31 10.95 3.77
N LEU A 196 19.01 11.05 3.47
CA LEU A 196 17.96 10.91 4.49
C LEU A 196 17.98 9.51 5.08
N TYR A 197 18.01 8.51 4.23
CA TYR A 197 17.86 7.12 4.66
C TYR A 197 19.16 6.52 5.20
N ASP A 198 20.32 7.01 4.77
CA ASP A 198 21.60 6.70 5.44
C ASP A 198 21.54 7.15 6.90
N THR A 199 21.07 8.37 7.17
CA THR A 199 20.85 8.86 8.54
C THR A 199 19.87 7.98 9.32
N VAL A 200 18.76 7.54 8.71
CA VAL A 200 17.77 6.67 9.35
C VAL A 200 18.37 5.31 9.72
N ILE A 201 19.19 4.74 8.85
CA ILE A 201 19.86 3.45 9.10
C ILE A 201 20.92 3.61 10.20
N GLU A 202 21.79 4.61 10.09
CA GLU A 202 22.93 4.78 10.99
C GLU A 202 22.50 5.19 12.41
N GLN A 203 21.59 6.16 12.53
CA GLN A 203 21.20 6.73 13.82
C GLN A 203 20.04 6.00 14.49
N HIS A 204 19.10 5.47 13.71
CA HIS A 204 17.90 4.83 14.24
C HIS A 204 17.88 3.31 14.08
N ARG A 205 18.85 2.73 13.35
CA ARG A 205 18.94 1.28 13.05
C ARG A 205 17.65 0.72 12.49
N GLN A 206 16.92 1.56 11.75
CA GLN A 206 15.63 1.20 11.19
C GLN A 206 15.81 0.50 9.84
N THR A 207 15.01 -0.53 9.60
CA THR A 207 14.99 -1.23 8.31
C THR A 207 14.50 -0.29 7.20
N VAL A 208 15.25 -0.26 6.09
CA VAL A 208 14.90 0.50 4.88
C VAL A 208 14.94 -0.42 3.68
N ARG A 209 13.83 -0.53 2.97
CA ARG A 209 13.72 -1.30 1.72
C ARG A 209 13.81 -0.36 0.53
N ILE A 210 14.60 -0.74 -0.45
CA ILE A 210 14.73 0.01 -1.69
C ILE A 210 13.79 -0.59 -2.73
N TYR A 211 12.83 0.21 -3.21
CA TYR A 211 11.97 -0.14 -4.33
C TYR A 211 12.67 0.23 -5.63
N ALA A 212 12.89 -0.75 -6.49
CA ALA A 212 13.50 -0.57 -7.80
C ALA A 212 12.66 -1.27 -8.86
N PRO A 213 12.45 -0.67 -10.04
CA PRO A 213 11.80 -1.34 -11.14
C PRO A 213 12.72 -2.44 -11.70
N VAL A 214 12.11 -3.52 -12.20
CA VAL A 214 12.81 -4.62 -12.86
C VAL A 214 12.23 -4.80 -14.26
N GLY A 215 13.08 -4.74 -15.28
CA GLY A 215 12.65 -4.86 -16.67
C GLY A 215 13.76 -4.50 -17.65
N ALA A 216 13.46 -4.51 -18.94
CA ALA A 216 14.38 -4.02 -19.94
C ALA A 216 14.54 -2.50 -19.81
N HIS A 217 15.72 -1.97 -20.16
CA HIS A 217 16.05 -0.54 -20.00
C HIS A 217 14.97 0.40 -20.58
N LYS A 218 14.41 0.06 -21.75
CA LYS A 218 13.32 0.84 -22.39
C LYS A 218 12.05 0.94 -21.53
N ASP A 219 11.79 -0.07 -20.69
CA ASP A 219 10.61 -0.14 -19.84
C ASP A 219 10.84 0.59 -18.50
N LEU A 220 12.11 0.91 -18.17
CA LEU A 220 12.50 1.58 -16.95
C LEU A 220 12.61 3.11 -17.11
N LEU A 221 12.65 3.62 -18.34
CA LEU A 221 12.80 5.06 -18.61
C LEU A 221 11.71 5.95 -17.97
N PRO A 222 10.44 5.51 -17.83
CA PRO A 222 9.40 6.30 -17.16
C PRO A 222 9.57 6.43 -15.63
N TYR A 223 10.46 5.65 -15.05
CA TYR A 223 10.76 5.64 -13.63
C TYR A 223 11.94 6.55 -13.29
#